data_d0ed2407f50900d725dee9d77ce31f6c
#
_entry.id   d0ed2407f50900d725dee9d77ce31f6c
#
_cell.length_a   1.000
_cell.length_b   1.000
_cell.length_c   1.000
_cell.angle_alpha   90.00
_cell.angle_beta   90.00
_cell.angle_gamma   90.00
#
_symmetry.space_group_name_H-M   'P 1'
#
loop_
_entity.id
_entity.type
_entity.pdbx_description
1 polymer ?
#
loop_
_entity_poly.entity_id
_entity_poly.type
_entity_poly.pdbx_seq_one_letter_code
_entity_poly.pdbx_strand_id
1 'polypeptide(L)'
;FFSDYILEYRKLMRERDQRDVTAEVDRIYEKIRSKVIDKVTVRRTRNNILNAPDYKADINSQNIIFPNILPPNELEYEMDVDTSARFYETLKQLTDGKSEKNQNGKGLNYARYRAVEFLKPQYRNRYQNAVHIGQTLAGIYRVHMVKRLESSFHAFKKSLHTLLRITTDMIKMFDEDKVIIAPDLKVKNLQAKNMELDEIIEYAIAKGYATEDILFTADAFCPEFIDMLHHDRVILEHLNADWAKEND
;
A
#
# COMPACT_ATOMS: atom_id res chain seq x y z
N PHE A 1 4.01 -6.19 -27.85
CA PHE A 1 5.00 -5.11 -27.85
C PHE A 1 5.79 -5.06 -26.54
N PHE A 2 5.13 -4.97 -25.36
CA PHE A 2 5.83 -4.95 -24.07
C PHE A 2 6.32 -6.33 -23.63
N SER A 3 5.66 -7.40 -24.05
CA SER A 3 5.99 -8.77 -23.65
C SER A 3 7.43 -9.15 -23.94
N ASP A 4 7.93 -8.76 -25.12
CA ASP A 4 9.30 -9.09 -25.57
C ASP A 4 10.33 -8.34 -24.71
N TYR A 5 10.10 -7.06 -24.42
CA TYR A 5 10.96 -6.27 -23.53
C TYR A 5 10.96 -6.76 -22.09
N ILE A 6 9.81 -7.24 -21.59
CA ILE A 6 9.72 -7.84 -20.25
C ILE A 6 10.53 -9.14 -20.19
N LEU A 7 10.45 -9.97 -21.22
CA LEU A 7 11.22 -11.22 -21.28
C LEU A 7 12.73 -10.95 -21.36
N GLU A 8 13.13 -9.99 -22.23
CA GLU A 8 14.53 -9.57 -22.38
C GLU A 8 15.07 -9.01 -21.06
N TYR A 9 14.32 -8.11 -20.41
CA TYR A 9 14.67 -7.55 -19.10
C TYR A 9 14.81 -8.62 -18.01
N ARG A 10 13.85 -9.56 -17.93
CA ARG A 10 13.91 -10.65 -16.96
C ARG A 10 15.11 -11.57 -17.17
N LYS A 11 15.51 -11.80 -18.43
CA LYS A 11 16.71 -12.57 -18.74
C LYS A 11 17.96 -11.84 -18.24
N LEU A 12 18.11 -10.56 -18.56
CA LEU A 12 19.23 -9.73 -18.08
C LEU A 12 19.30 -9.67 -16.55
N MET A 13 18.15 -9.52 -15.88
CA MET A 13 18.12 -9.49 -14.40
C MET A 13 18.57 -10.78 -13.73
N ARG A 14 18.50 -11.94 -14.40
CA ARG A 14 19.06 -13.21 -13.89
C ARG A 14 20.59 -13.27 -14.06
N GLU A 15 21.12 -12.52 -15.00
CA GLU A 15 22.55 -12.48 -15.30
C GLU A 15 23.30 -11.38 -14.53
N ARG A 16 22.60 -10.44 -13.89
CA ARG A 16 23.19 -9.24 -13.27
C ARG A 16 24.20 -9.56 -12.16
N ASP A 17 24.04 -10.71 -11.49
CA ASP A 17 24.93 -11.13 -10.40
C ASP A 17 26.24 -11.74 -10.94
N GLN A 18 26.30 -12.03 -12.24
CA GLN A 18 27.44 -12.64 -12.93
C GLN A 18 28.20 -11.65 -13.82
N ARG A 19 27.50 -10.62 -14.29
CA ARG A 19 28.08 -9.57 -15.17
C ARG A 19 27.30 -8.26 -15.06
N ASP A 20 27.94 -7.16 -15.44
CA ASP A 20 27.26 -5.87 -15.59
C ASP A 20 26.32 -5.90 -16.82
N VAL A 21 25.04 -5.67 -16.56
CA VAL A 21 23.98 -5.64 -17.58
C VAL A 21 23.38 -4.23 -17.77
N THR A 22 23.98 -3.21 -17.18
CA THR A 22 23.44 -1.84 -17.15
C THR A 22 23.21 -1.30 -18.56
N ALA A 23 24.18 -1.49 -19.46
CA ALA A 23 24.08 -0.98 -20.84
C ALA A 23 22.94 -1.64 -21.64
N GLU A 24 22.69 -2.93 -21.45
CA GLU A 24 21.61 -3.66 -22.10
C GLU A 24 20.24 -3.26 -21.54
N VAL A 25 20.15 -3.06 -20.24
CA VAL A 25 18.95 -2.54 -19.57
C VAL A 25 18.62 -1.14 -20.06
N ASP A 26 19.60 -0.25 -20.13
CA ASP A 26 19.43 1.10 -20.66
C ASP A 26 18.93 1.09 -22.12
N ARG A 27 19.40 0.18 -22.95
CA ARG A 27 18.89 0.02 -24.32
C ARG A 27 17.40 -0.36 -24.35
N ILE A 28 16.94 -1.21 -23.43
CA ILE A 28 15.51 -1.55 -23.32
C ILE A 28 14.72 -0.30 -22.94
N TYR A 29 15.17 0.47 -21.96
CA TYR A 29 14.51 1.70 -21.55
C TYR A 29 14.48 2.75 -22.68
N GLU A 30 15.57 2.95 -23.42
CA GLU A 30 15.60 3.86 -24.56
C GLU A 30 14.65 3.42 -25.68
N LYS A 31 14.53 2.12 -25.95
CA LYS A 31 13.55 1.60 -26.92
C LYS A 31 12.10 1.87 -26.48
N ILE A 32 11.78 1.66 -25.21
CA ILE A 32 10.46 1.95 -24.67
C ILE A 32 10.19 3.45 -24.70
N ARG A 33 11.17 4.25 -24.30
CA ARG A 33 11.09 5.70 -24.28
C ARG A 33 10.79 6.24 -25.66
N SER A 34 11.62 5.92 -26.66
CA SER A 34 11.50 6.46 -28.02
C SER A 34 10.23 6.01 -28.74
N LYS A 35 9.79 4.76 -28.50
CA LYS A 35 8.63 4.20 -29.20
C LYS A 35 7.28 4.55 -28.56
N VAL A 36 7.25 4.78 -27.26
CA VAL A 36 6.00 5.00 -26.51
C VAL A 36 6.01 6.33 -25.79
N ILE A 37 6.95 6.52 -24.84
CA ILE A 37 6.91 7.64 -23.91
C ILE A 37 7.04 8.97 -24.63
N ASP A 38 8.01 9.13 -25.52
CA ASP A 38 8.26 10.37 -26.24
C ASP A 38 7.11 10.78 -27.20
N LYS A 39 6.23 9.83 -27.54
CA LYS A 39 5.06 10.10 -28.41
C LYS A 39 3.81 10.54 -27.63
N VAL A 40 3.71 10.18 -26.35
CA VAL A 40 2.52 10.43 -25.53
C VAL A 40 2.76 11.40 -24.38
N THR A 41 4.04 11.79 -24.15
CA THR A 41 4.41 12.69 -23.07
C THR A 41 5.27 13.84 -23.57
N VAL A 42 5.00 15.03 -23.09
CA VAL A 42 5.88 16.19 -23.24
C VAL A 42 6.64 16.38 -21.94
N ARG A 43 7.89 15.92 -21.89
CA ARG A 43 8.77 16.12 -20.74
C ARG A 43 9.71 17.29 -20.99
N ARG A 44 9.63 18.31 -20.15
CA ARG A 44 10.59 19.44 -20.15
C ARG A 44 11.45 19.33 -18.89
N THR A 45 12.75 19.10 -19.09
CA THR A 45 13.74 19.15 -18.03
C THR A 45 14.39 20.53 -17.97
N ARG A 46 15.06 20.87 -16.87
CA ARG A 46 15.89 22.09 -16.79
C ARG A 46 16.88 22.19 -17.93
N ASN A 47 17.55 21.11 -18.27
CA ASN A 47 18.50 21.06 -19.38
C ASN A 47 17.82 21.36 -20.72
N ASN A 48 16.60 20.86 -20.97
CA ASN A 48 15.86 21.20 -22.18
C ASN A 48 15.53 22.67 -22.25
N ILE A 49 15.15 23.28 -21.13
CA ILE A 49 14.84 24.70 -21.03
C ILE A 49 16.10 25.53 -21.22
N LEU A 50 17.20 25.19 -20.54
CA LEU A 50 18.47 25.94 -20.63
C LEU A 50 19.16 25.81 -22.00
N ASN A 51 18.90 24.74 -22.75
CA ASN A 51 19.48 24.50 -24.07
C ASN A 51 18.61 25.04 -25.22
N ALA A 52 17.36 25.38 -24.99
CA ALA A 52 16.49 25.99 -26.00
C ALA A 52 16.71 27.51 -26.04
N PRO A 53 17.10 28.13 -27.21
CA PRO A 53 17.48 29.52 -27.27
C PRO A 53 16.43 30.48 -26.74
N ASP A 54 15.16 30.27 -27.10
CA ASP A 54 14.03 31.14 -26.71
C ASP A 54 13.81 31.15 -25.20
N TYR A 55 13.81 29.96 -24.57
CA TYR A 55 13.67 29.88 -23.12
C TYR A 55 14.89 30.41 -22.37
N LYS A 56 16.09 30.19 -22.92
CA LYS A 56 17.32 30.69 -22.31
C LYS A 56 17.35 32.21 -22.29
N ALA A 57 16.90 32.87 -23.35
CA ALA A 57 16.80 34.32 -23.42
C ALA A 57 15.81 34.85 -22.38
N ASP A 58 14.66 34.22 -22.22
CA ASP A 58 13.64 34.61 -21.28
C ASP A 58 14.11 34.44 -19.82
N ILE A 59 14.72 33.29 -19.48
CA ILE A 59 15.32 33.02 -18.17
C ILE A 59 16.38 34.07 -17.79
N ASN A 60 17.24 34.39 -18.73
CA ASN A 60 18.29 35.41 -18.50
C ASN A 60 17.67 36.81 -18.32
N SER A 61 16.65 37.18 -19.07
CA SER A 61 15.97 38.47 -18.93
C SER A 61 15.29 38.65 -17.58
N GLN A 62 14.80 37.55 -16.98
CA GLN A 62 14.13 37.52 -15.67
C GLN A 62 15.11 37.24 -14.51
N ASN A 63 16.42 37.11 -14.76
CA ASN A 63 17.43 36.72 -13.76
C ASN A 63 17.07 35.46 -12.96
N ILE A 64 16.43 34.47 -13.59
CA ILE A 64 16.08 33.21 -12.94
C ILE A 64 17.34 32.34 -12.83
N ILE A 65 17.71 32.01 -11.59
CA ILE A 65 18.82 31.11 -11.30
C ILE A 65 18.27 29.78 -10.81
N PHE A 66 18.60 28.69 -11.50
CA PHE A 66 18.27 27.36 -11.02
C PHE A 66 19.28 26.93 -9.94
N PRO A 67 18.81 26.42 -8.80
CA PRO A 67 19.70 25.93 -7.76
C PRO A 67 20.49 24.71 -8.25
N ASN A 68 21.75 24.63 -7.83
CA ASN A 68 22.57 23.44 -8.04
C ASN A 68 22.07 22.31 -7.15
N ILE A 69 22.00 21.11 -7.72
CA ILE A 69 21.72 19.89 -6.94
C ILE A 69 23.06 19.41 -6.41
N LEU A 70 23.21 19.46 -5.10
CA LEU A 70 24.37 18.87 -4.43
C LEU A 70 24.15 17.34 -4.30
N PRO A 71 25.22 16.56 -4.18
CA PRO A 71 25.10 15.16 -3.83
C PRO A 71 24.29 15.01 -2.52
N PRO A 72 23.50 13.94 -2.38
CA PRO A 72 22.80 13.69 -1.12
C PRO A 72 23.82 13.49 -0.01
N ASN A 73 23.58 14.17 1.12
CA ASN A 73 24.32 13.89 2.36
C ASN A 73 23.57 12.79 3.11
N GLU A 74 24.29 11.77 3.53
CA GLU A 74 23.78 10.77 4.42
C GLU A 74 23.58 11.38 5.80
N LEU A 75 22.36 11.30 6.31
CA LEU A 75 22.02 11.74 7.67
C LEU A 75 21.83 10.49 8.51
N GLU A 76 22.83 10.13 9.27
CA GLU A 76 22.78 9.03 10.23
C GLU A 76 22.19 9.53 11.54
N TYR A 77 21.34 8.72 12.16
CA TYR A 77 20.90 8.92 13.53
C TYR A 77 20.96 7.60 14.29
N GLU A 78 21.36 7.67 15.54
CA GLU A 78 21.42 6.52 16.42
C GLU A 78 20.14 6.41 17.23
N MET A 79 19.50 5.26 17.19
CA MET A 79 18.40 4.94 18.10
C MET A 79 18.99 4.45 19.43
N ASP A 80 18.41 4.88 20.55
CA ASP A 80 18.74 4.28 21.85
C ASP A 80 18.34 2.78 21.90
N VAL A 81 18.77 2.09 22.94
CA VAL A 81 18.59 0.63 23.08
C VAL A 81 17.11 0.26 23.13
N ASP A 82 16.29 1.05 23.83
CA ASP A 82 14.88 0.77 24.03
C ASP A 82 14.09 1.01 22.73
N THR A 83 14.37 2.10 22.04
CA THR A 83 13.78 2.41 20.72
C THR A 83 14.19 1.37 19.69
N SER A 84 15.45 0.94 19.68
CA SER A 84 15.95 -0.13 18.80
C SER A 84 15.23 -1.46 19.05
N ALA A 85 15.09 -1.88 20.31
CA ALA A 85 14.40 -3.11 20.67
C ALA A 85 12.92 -3.06 20.22
N ARG A 86 12.23 -1.93 20.47
CA ARG A 86 10.86 -1.70 20.04
C ARG A 86 10.72 -1.72 18.52
N PHE A 87 11.66 -1.12 17.80
CA PHE A 87 11.69 -1.11 16.34
C PHE A 87 11.73 -2.54 15.77
N TYR A 88 12.67 -3.37 16.23
CA TYR A 88 12.81 -4.73 15.73
C TYR A 88 11.64 -5.64 16.12
N GLU A 89 11.10 -5.50 17.34
CA GLU A 89 9.90 -6.25 17.72
C GLU A 89 8.68 -5.83 16.89
N THR A 90 8.52 -4.54 16.65
CA THR A 90 7.47 -4.02 15.75
C THR A 90 7.64 -4.57 14.34
N LEU A 91 8.85 -4.56 13.79
CA LEU A 91 9.14 -5.10 12.47
C LEU A 91 8.72 -6.57 12.36
N LYS A 92 9.03 -7.36 13.39
CA LYS A 92 8.62 -8.76 13.48
C LYS A 92 7.09 -8.89 13.49
N GLN A 93 6.39 -8.11 14.32
CA GLN A 93 4.94 -8.14 14.37
C GLN A 93 4.28 -7.70 13.05
N LEU A 94 4.87 -6.77 12.32
CA LEU A 94 4.38 -6.33 11.01
C LEU A 94 4.58 -7.42 9.92
N THR A 95 5.58 -8.28 10.05
CA THR A 95 6.00 -9.19 8.97
C THR A 95 5.68 -10.67 9.22
N ASP A 96 5.53 -11.09 10.47
CA ASP A 96 5.34 -12.50 10.87
C ASP A 96 3.86 -12.94 10.93
N GLY A 97 3.02 -12.42 10.04
CA GLY A 97 1.64 -12.84 9.93
C GLY A 97 1.47 -14.26 9.36
N LYS A 98 0.33 -14.89 9.63
CA LYS A 98 -0.01 -16.21 9.08
C LYS A 98 -0.09 -16.18 7.55
N SER A 99 0.54 -17.15 6.91
CA SER A 99 0.53 -17.34 5.47
C SER A 99 0.65 -18.83 5.14
N GLU A 100 0.49 -19.20 3.86
CA GLU A 100 0.73 -20.59 3.41
C GLU A 100 2.13 -21.09 3.79
N LYS A 101 3.12 -20.20 3.82
CA LYS A 101 4.51 -20.50 4.19
C LYS A 101 4.80 -20.39 5.69
N ASN A 102 3.94 -19.72 6.45
CA ASN A 102 4.09 -19.49 7.89
C ASN A 102 2.75 -19.67 8.61
N GLN A 103 2.35 -20.92 8.85
CA GLN A 103 1.08 -21.24 9.52
C GLN A 103 1.08 -20.86 11.02
N ASN A 104 2.26 -20.76 11.63
CA ASN A 104 2.45 -20.42 13.04
C ASN A 104 2.78 -18.95 13.29
N GLY A 105 2.64 -18.11 12.28
CA GLY A 105 2.89 -16.68 12.39
C GLY A 105 2.03 -16.02 13.46
N LYS A 106 2.65 -15.18 14.26
CA LYS A 106 2.03 -14.48 15.41
C LYS A 106 1.84 -12.99 15.14
N GLY A 107 2.33 -12.48 14.03
CA GLY A 107 2.22 -11.09 13.63
C GLY A 107 0.90 -10.75 12.94
N LEU A 108 0.80 -9.54 12.41
CA LEU A 108 -0.37 -9.02 11.70
C LEU A 108 -0.68 -9.82 10.44
N ASN A 109 -1.92 -10.23 10.32
CA ASN A 109 -2.45 -10.95 9.16
C ASN A 109 -2.96 -10.00 8.06
N TYR A 110 -3.20 -8.74 8.41
CA TYR A 110 -3.87 -7.76 7.55
C TYR A 110 -5.23 -8.28 7.06
N ALA A 111 -5.95 -8.97 7.94
CA ALA A 111 -7.18 -9.72 7.66
C ALA A 111 -8.22 -8.86 6.95
N ARG A 112 -8.40 -7.60 7.37
CA ARG A 112 -9.33 -6.66 6.75
C ARG A 112 -9.22 -6.59 5.22
N TYR A 113 -8.01 -6.65 4.67
CA TYR A 113 -7.77 -6.56 3.22
C TYR A 113 -8.02 -7.88 2.49
N ARG A 114 -8.21 -8.95 3.25
CA ARG A 114 -8.38 -10.32 2.76
C ARG A 114 -9.81 -10.84 2.90
N ALA A 115 -10.76 -9.98 3.25
CA ALA A 115 -12.14 -10.37 3.58
C ALA A 115 -12.78 -11.31 2.54
N VAL A 116 -12.56 -11.07 1.24
CA VAL A 116 -13.12 -11.90 0.16
C VAL A 116 -12.59 -13.33 0.17
N GLU A 117 -11.38 -13.58 0.70
CA GLU A 117 -10.82 -14.93 0.82
C GLU A 117 -11.65 -15.81 1.76
N PHE A 118 -12.29 -15.20 2.74
CA PHE A 118 -13.02 -15.85 3.82
C PHE A 118 -14.52 -15.91 3.58
N LEU A 119 -15.02 -15.38 2.45
CA LEU A 119 -16.40 -15.62 2.04
C LEU A 119 -16.60 -17.10 1.75
N LYS A 120 -17.75 -17.65 2.16
CA LYS A 120 -18.16 -19.00 1.80
C LYS A 120 -18.26 -19.15 0.27
N PRO A 121 -18.03 -20.35 -0.29
CA PRO A 121 -17.92 -20.57 -1.73
C PRO A 121 -19.07 -20.00 -2.55
N GLN A 122 -20.31 -20.06 -2.02
CA GLN A 122 -21.51 -19.56 -2.69
C GLN A 122 -21.51 -18.06 -2.96
N TYR A 123 -20.80 -17.29 -2.14
CA TYR A 123 -20.65 -15.83 -2.27
C TYR A 123 -19.38 -15.43 -3.00
N ARG A 124 -18.30 -16.24 -2.88
CA ARG A 124 -16.98 -15.96 -3.44
C ARG A 124 -16.95 -15.91 -4.97
N ASN A 125 -17.81 -16.71 -5.64
CA ASN A 125 -17.82 -16.81 -7.11
C ASN A 125 -18.07 -15.47 -7.81
N ARG A 126 -18.65 -14.49 -7.12
CA ARG A 126 -18.90 -13.13 -7.63
C ARG A 126 -17.60 -12.30 -7.74
N TYR A 127 -16.53 -12.73 -7.08
CA TYR A 127 -15.27 -11.98 -6.91
C TYR A 127 -14.05 -12.74 -7.47
N GLN A 128 -14.12 -13.22 -8.72
CA GLN A 128 -13.12 -14.14 -9.29
C GLN A 128 -11.65 -13.72 -9.14
N ASN A 129 -11.34 -12.41 -9.20
CA ASN A 129 -9.98 -11.91 -9.01
C ASN A 129 -9.74 -11.27 -7.62
N ALA A 130 -10.78 -11.12 -6.81
CA ALA A 130 -10.69 -10.35 -5.58
C ALA A 130 -9.89 -11.06 -4.47
N VAL A 131 -9.83 -12.40 -4.48
CA VAL A 131 -8.94 -13.16 -3.58
C VAL A 131 -7.49 -12.79 -3.82
N HIS A 132 -7.05 -12.84 -5.08
CA HIS A 132 -5.69 -12.45 -5.44
C HIS A 132 -5.42 -10.96 -5.16
N ILE A 133 -6.40 -10.10 -5.42
CA ILE A 133 -6.31 -8.67 -5.10
C ILE A 133 -6.18 -8.46 -3.60
N GLY A 134 -6.97 -9.17 -2.78
CA GLY A 134 -6.91 -9.08 -1.32
C GLY A 134 -5.54 -9.46 -0.76
N GLN A 135 -4.98 -10.57 -1.22
CA GLN A 135 -3.62 -11.01 -0.84
C GLN A 135 -2.55 -10.00 -1.26
N THR A 136 -2.67 -9.47 -2.48
CA THR A 136 -1.76 -8.45 -3.00
C THR A 136 -1.87 -7.16 -2.16
N LEU A 137 -3.07 -6.71 -1.83
CA LEU A 137 -3.28 -5.53 -0.99
C LEU A 137 -2.70 -5.72 0.41
N ALA A 138 -2.93 -6.87 1.05
CA ALA A 138 -2.32 -7.18 2.35
C ALA A 138 -0.79 -7.12 2.28
N GLY A 139 -0.19 -7.65 1.22
CA GLY A 139 1.25 -7.56 0.96
C GLY A 139 1.74 -6.13 0.78
N ILE A 140 1.03 -5.31 0.00
CA ILE A 140 1.35 -3.89 -0.21
C ILE A 140 1.27 -3.12 1.11
N TYR A 141 0.23 -3.33 1.91
CA TYR A 141 0.09 -2.66 3.21
C TYR A 141 1.18 -3.06 4.19
N ARG A 142 1.59 -4.33 4.21
CA ARG A 142 2.72 -4.81 4.99
C ARG A 142 3.99 -4.03 4.65
N VAL A 143 4.36 -3.98 3.37
CA VAL A 143 5.53 -3.22 2.90
C VAL A 143 5.40 -1.73 3.22
N HIS A 144 4.19 -1.18 3.08
CA HIS A 144 3.93 0.22 3.38
C HIS A 144 4.13 0.54 4.87
N MET A 145 3.67 -0.32 5.78
CA MET A 145 3.85 -0.15 7.22
C MET A 145 5.33 -0.22 7.60
N VAL A 146 6.09 -1.18 7.05
CA VAL A 146 7.55 -1.28 7.26
C VAL A 146 8.24 -0.02 6.79
N LYS A 147 7.98 0.43 5.55
CA LYS A 147 8.58 1.68 5.03
C LYS A 147 8.21 2.92 5.85
N ARG A 148 7.01 2.95 6.44
CA ARG A 148 6.61 4.04 7.33
C ARG A 148 7.41 4.02 8.63
N LEU A 149 7.60 2.83 9.21
CA LEU A 149 8.39 2.62 10.42
C LEU A 149 9.86 3.07 10.20
N GLU A 150 10.45 2.68 9.05
CA GLU A 150 11.82 3.05 8.68
C GLU A 150 11.99 4.54 8.37
N SER A 151 10.94 5.20 7.88
CA SER A 151 11.04 6.58 7.40
C SER A 151 10.70 7.63 8.46
N SER A 152 9.69 7.38 9.30
CA SER A 152 9.22 8.36 10.29
C SER A 152 8.30 7.70 11.30
N PHE A 153 8.66 7.77 12.58
CA PHE A 153 7.84 7.27 13.68
C PHE A 153 6.50 7.99 13.76
N HIS A 154 6.48 9.30 13.55
CA HIS A 154 5.23 10.07 13.47
C HIS A 154 4.30 9.55 12.38
N ALA A 155 4.80 9.38 11.17
CA ALA A 155 4.02 8.87 10.06
C ALA A 155 3.57 7.41 10.29
N PHE A 156 4.39 6.61 10.94
CA PHE A 156 4.06 5.25 11.34
C PHE A 156 2.93 5.22 12.36
N LYS A 157 3.02 5.98 13.47
CA LYS A 157 1.98 6.10 14.51
C LYS A 157 0.62 6.48 13.91
N LYS A 158 0.59 7.45 13.00
CA LYS A 158 -0.63 7.87 12.32
C LYS A 158 -1.24 6.75 11.44
N SER A 159 -0.38 5.98 10.77
CA SER A 159 -0.82 4.84 9.95
C SER A 159 -1.32 3.68 10.80
N LEU A 160 -0.66 3.42 11.92
CA LEU A 160 -1.01 2.41 12.90
C LEU A 160 -2.38 2.69 13.53
N HIS A 161 -2.59 3.94 13.98
CA HIS A 161 -3.89 4.38 14.49
C HIS A 161 -5.00 4.22 13.45
N THR A 162 -4.74 4.60 12.21
CA THR A 162 -5.71 4.43 11.11
C THR A 162 -6.03 2.95 10.88
N LEU A 163 -5.02 2.07 10.87
CA LEU A 163 -5.21 0.64 10.66
C LEU A 163 -6.02 0.01 11.80
N LEU A 164 -5.74 0.39 13.05
CA LEU A 164 -6.51 -0.05 14.22
C LEU A 164 -7.98 0.35 14.07
N ARG A 165 -8.25 1.62 13.78
CA ARG A 165 -9.62 2.12 13.63
C ARG A 165 -10.40 1.35 12.57
N ILE A 166 -9.84 1.21 11.36
CA ILE A 166 -10.55 0.52 10.27
C ILE A 166 -10.71 -0.99 10.50
N THR A 167 -9.84 -1.61 11.30
CA THR A 167 -10.00 -3.01 11.74
C THR A 167 -11.12 -3.12 12.77
N THR A 168 -11.17 -2.21 13.73
CA THR A 168 -12.24 -2.12 14.74
C THR A 168 -13.60 -1.84 14.09
N ASP A 169 -13.67 -0.92 13.11
CA ASP A 169 -14.90 -0.64 12.37
C ASP A 169 -15.41 -1.90 11.64
N MET A 170 -14.49 -2.71 11.09
CA MET A 170 -14.91 -3.95 10.44
C MET A 170 -15.45 -4.98 11.45
N ILE A 171 -14.87 -5.08 12.65
CA ILE A 171 -15.40 -5.95 13.73
C ILE A 171 -16.82 -5.52 14.11
N LYS A 172 -17.06 -4.20 14.25
CA LYS A 172 -18.42 -3.69 14.52
C LYS A 172 -19.44 -4.07 13.45
N MET A 173 -19.04 -4.10 12.17
CA MET A 173 -19.90 -4.58 11.09
C MET A 173 -20.33 -6.05 11.30
N PHE A 174 -19.45 -6.88 11.87
CA PHE A 174 -19.79 -8.25 12.25
C PHE A 174 -20.73 -8.30 13.44
N ASP A 175 -20.52 -7.47 14.44
CA ASP A 175 -21.39 -7.38 15.64
C ASP A 175 -22.81 -6.92 15.27
N GLU A 176 -22.93 -6.06 14.26
CA GLU A 176 -24.21 -5.55 13.74
C GLU A 176 -24.82 -6.45 12.64
N ASP A 177 -24.18 -7.57 12.30
CA ASP A 177 -24.56 -8.47 11.21
C ASP A 177 -24.75 -7.78 9.84
N LYS A 178 -23.98 -6.71 9.59
CA LYS A 178 -24.01 -5.88 8.38
C LYS A 178 -22.59 -5.63 7.86
N VAL A 179 -22.03 -6.61 7.15
CA VAL A 179 -20.65 -6.54 6.64
C VAL A 179 -20.63 -6.03 5.21
N ILE A 180 -20.05 -4.84 4.99
CA ILE A 180 -19.93 -4.25 3.66
C ILE A 180 -18.60 -4.64 3.02
N ILE A 181 -18.69 -5.29 1.85
CA ILE A 181 -17.57 -5.53 0.95
C ILE A 181 -17.87 -4.86 -0.39
N ALA A 182 -17.27 -3.71 -0.61
CA ALA A 182 -17.39 -2.98 -1.88
C ALA A 182 -15.97 -2.49 -2.28
N PRO A 183 -15.22 -3.27 -3.08
CA PRO A 183 -13.82 -2.96 -3.43
C PRO A 183 -13.66 -1.58 -4.08
N ASP A 184 -14.61 -1.18 -4.90
CA ASP A 184 -14.60 0.10 -5.63
C ASP A 184 -15.19 1.26 -4.81
N LEU A 185 -15.90 0.96 -3.72
CA LEU A 185 -16.46 1.97 -2.83
C LEU A 185 -15.44 2.30 -1.72
N LYS A 186 -15.05 3.56 -1.64
CA LYS A 186 -14.10 4.02 -0.60
C LYS A 186 -14.80 4.14 0.78
N VAL A 187 -15.32 3.03 1.30
CA VAL A 187 -16.08 2.92 2.57
C VAL A 187 -15.35 3.64 3.70
N LYS A 188 -14.06 3.45 3.83
CA LYS A 188 -13.22 4.14 4.83
C LYS A 188 -13.30 5.67 4.76
N ASN A 189 -13.48 6.25 3.55
CA ASN A 189 -13.61 7.69 3.40
C ASN A 189 -15.02 8.17 3.80
N LEU A 190 -16.03 7.32 3.68
CA LEU A 190 -17.39 7.60 4.11
C LEU A 190 -17.49 7.53 5.64
N GLN A 191 -16.91 6.51 6.25
CA GLN A 191 -16.77 6.40 7.71
C GLN A 191 -15.97 7.57 8.30
N ALA A 192 -14.92 8.03 7.62
CA ALA A 192 -14.16 9.21 8.05
C ALA A 192 -14.98 10.53 8.02
N LYS A 193 -16.11 10.54 7.33
CA LYS A 193 -17.09 11.64 7.33
C LYS A 193 -18.19 11.45 8.37
N ASN A 194 -18.02 10.52 9.32
CA ASN A 194 -19.01 10.15 10.34
C ASN A 194 -20.35 9.65 9.76
N MET A 195 -20.32 9.06 8.58
CA MET A 195 -21.52 8.41 8.03
C MET A 195 -21.79 7.11 8.78
N GLU A 196 -23.02 6.93 9.20
CA GLU A 196 -23.51 5.69 9.77
C GLU A 196 -23.57 4.57 8.73
N LEU A 197 -23.63 3.31 9.19
CA LEU A 197 -23.55 2.16 8.29
C LEU A 197 -24.70 2.14 7.27
N ASP A 198 -25.91 2.47 7.71
CA ASP A 198 -27.09 2.52 6.84
C ASP A 198 -26.96 3.64 5.77
N GLU A 199 -26.41 4.80 6.12
CA GLU A 199 -26.11 5.88 5.18
C GLU A 199 -25.07 5.47 4.13
N ILE A 200 -24.09 4.66 4.53
CA ILE A 200 -23.07 4.11 3.61
C ILE A 200 -23.72 3.13 2.63
N ILE A 201 -24.66 2.31 3.10
CA ILE A 201 -25.42 1.39 2.23
C ILE A 201 -26.27 2.18 1.22
N GLU A 202 -27.02 3.18 1.68
CA GLU A 202 -27.83 4.05 0.81
C GLU A 202 -26.96 4.77 -0.23
N TYR A 203 -25.79 5.28 0.18
CA TYR A 203 -24.84 5.89 -0.73
C TYR A 203 -24.33 4.91 -1.78
N ALA A 204 -24.05 3.67 -1.39
CA ALA A 204 -23.60 2.62 -2.32
C ALA A 204 -24.71 2.30 -3.36
N ILE A 205 -25.95 2.13 -2.90
CA ILE A 205 -27.11 1.90 -3.78
C ILE A 205 -27.28 3.08 -4.75
N ALA A 206 -27.16 4.31 -4.28
CA ALA A 206 -27.24 5.52 -5.13
C ALA A 206 -26.10 5.58 -6.17
N LYS A 207 -24.98 4.87 -5.93
CA LYS A 207 -23.87 4.71 -6.89
C LYS A 207 -24.06 3.53 -7.84
N GLY A 208 -25.18 2.81 -7.77
CA GLY A 208 -25.51 1.72 -8.66
C GLY A 208 -25.05 0.33 -8.17
N TYR A 209 -24.65 0.20 -6.92
CA TYR A 209 -24.37 -1.12 -6.33
C TYR A 209 -25.68 -1.80 -5.92
N ALA A 210 -25.85 -3.06 -6.26
CA ALA A 210 -26.94 -3.85 -5.72
C ALA A 210 -26.62 -4.27 -4.27
N THR A 211 -27.60 -4.22 -3.38
CA THR A 211 -27.41 -4.52 -1.96
C THR A 211 -26.86 -5.94 -1.76
N GLU A 212 -27.37 -6.91 -2.49
CA GLU A 212 -26.91 -8.30 -2.46
C GLU A 212 -25.47 -8.50 -2.90
N ASP A 213 -24.89 -7.53 -3.62
CA ASP A 213 -23.51 -7.61 -4.11
C ASP A 213 -22.50 -7.02 -3.13
N ILE A 214 -22.93 -6.21 -2.18
CA ILE A 214 -22.03 -5.47 -1.28
C ILE A 214 -22.28 -5.73 0.20
N LEU A 215 -23.51 -6.10 0.59
CA LEU A 215 -23.91 -6.33 1.97
C LEU A 215 -24.01 -7.81 2.27
N PHE A 216 -23.32 -8.25 3.30
CA PHE A 216 -23.27 -9.62 3.77
C PHE A 216 -23.62 -9.70 5.25
N THR A 217 -24.20 -10.81 5.66
CA THR A 217 -24.32 -11.18 7.07
C THR A 217 -23.03 -11.82 7.57
N ALA A 218 -22.80 -11.84 8.86
CA ALA A 218 -21.60 -12.44 9.46
C ALA A 218 -21.45 -13.92 9.10
N ASP A 219 -22.56 -14.65 8.97
CA ASP A 219 -22.59 -16.06 8.59
C ASP A 219 -22.16 -16.34 7.15
N ALA A 220 -22.04 -15.30 6.30
CA ALA A 220 -21.48 -15.45 4.95
C ALA A 220 -19.97 -15.73 4.95
N PHE A 221 -19.31 -15.53 6.08
CA PHE A 221 -17.86 -15.70 6.25
C PHE A 221 -17.50 -17.00 6.97
N CYS A 222 -16.28 -17.48 6.73
CA CYS A 222 -15.68 -18.53 7.54
C CYS A 222 -15.35 -17.99 8.94
N PRO A 223 -15.56 -18.76 10.03
CA PRO A 223 -15.32 -18.29 11.41
C PRO A 223 -13.91 -17.78 11.65
N GLU A 224 -12.92 -18.35 10.98
CA GLU A 224 -11.51 -17.96 11.11
C GLU A 224 -11.26 -16.50 10.75
N PHE A 225 -12.16 -15.86 9.99
CA PHE A 225 -11.98 -14.48 9.57
C PHE A 225 -12.16 -13.51 10.73
N ILE A 226 -13.21 -13.67 11.52
CA ILE A 226 -13.44 -12.81 12.69
C ILE A 226 -12.36 -13.04 13.75
N ASP A 227 -11.89 -14.27 13.92
CA ASP A 227 -10.78 -14.57 14.82
C ASP A 227 -9.49 -13.86 14.39
N MET A 228 -9.20 -13.82 13.07
CA MET A 228 -8.06 -13.09 12.54
C MET A 228 -8.19 -11.57 12.70
N LEU A 229 -9.39 -11.01 12.57
CA LEU A 229 -9.65 -9.59 12.82
C LEU A 229 -9.41 -9.22 14.28
N HIS A 230 -9.89 -10.05 15.23
CA HIS A 230 -9.64 -9.85 16.65
C HIS A 230 -8.15 -9.98 16.99
N HIS A 231 -7.46 -10.96 16.43
CA HIS A 231 -6.01 -11.11 16.57
C HIS A 231 -5.27 -9.87 16.08
N ASP A 232 -5.58 -9.39 14.87
CA ASP A 232 -4.97 -8.18 14.31
C ASP A 232 -5.26 -6.95 15.19
N ARG A 233 -6.48 -6.81 15.71
CA ARG A 233 -6.84 -5.72 16.62
C ARG A 233 -5.99 -5.71 17.87
N VAL A 234 -5.82 -6.86 18.53
CA VAL A 234 -5.02 -6.96 19.77
C VAL A 234 -3.56 -6.53 19.50
N ILE A 235 -2.96 -6.96 18.41
CA ILE A 235 -1.59 -6.55 18.03
C ILE A 235 -1.55 -5.04 17.78
N LEU A 236 -2.52 -4.50 17.06
CA LEU A 236 -2.58 -3.08 16.72
C LEU A 236 -2.79 -2.21 17.96
N GLU A 237 -3.61 -2.63 18.92
CA GLU A 237 -3.78 -1.96 20.22
C GLU A 237 -2.47 -1.92 21.01
N HIS A 238 -1.76 -3.06 21.06
CA HIS A 238 -0.46 -3.17 21.71
C HIS A 238 0.58 -2.23 21.08
N LEU A 239 0.72 -2.30 19.76
CA LEU A 239 1.65 -1.43 19.02
C LEU A 239 1.31 0.05 19.20
N ASN A 240 0.01 0.43 19.17
CA ASN A 240 -0.41 1.80 19.40
C ASN A 240 -0.03 2.29 20.81
N ALA A 241 -0.23 1.45 21.83
CA ALA A 241 0.12 1.79 23.21
C ALA A 241 1.64 1.94 23.39
N ASP A 242 2.43 1.08 22.75
CA ASP A 242 3.89 1.10 22.86
C ASP A 242 4.48 2.32 22.13
N TRP A 243 4.00 2.63 20.93
CA TRP A 243 4.48 3.78 20.17
C TRP A 243 3.92 5.12 20.65
N ALA A 244 2.82 5.15 21.43
CA ALA A 244 2.32 6.38 22.03
C ALA A 244 3.28 6.99 23.06
N LYS A 245 4.18 6.19 23.62
CA LYS A 245 5.18 6.61 24.60
C LYS A 245 6.40 7.27 23.97
N GLU A 246 6.59 7.10 22.66
CA GLU A 246 7.71 7.67 21.93
C GLU A 246 7.44 9.12 21.58
N ASN A 247 8.38 9.98 21.90
CA ASN A 247 8.35 11.38 21.44
C ASN A 247 8.68 11.45 19.95
N ASP A 248 8.04 12.36 19.22
CA ASP A 248 8.28 12.61 17.78
C ASP A 248 9.54 13.42 17.55
#